data_c20bb1643f89451735b8f803f5f84603
#
_entry.id   c20bb1643f89451735b8f803f5f84603
#
_cell.length_a   1.000
_cell.length_b   1.000
_cell.length_c   1.000
_cell.angle_alpha   90.00
_cell.angle_beta   90.00
_cell.angle_gamma   90.00
#
_symmetry.space_group_name_H-M   'P 1'
#
loop_
_entity.id
_entity.type
_entity.pdbx_description
1 polymer ?
#
loop_
_entity_poly.entity_id
_entity_poly.type
_entity_poly.pdbx_seq_one_letter_code
_entity_poly.pdbx_strand_id
1 'polypeptide(L)'
;QKQILFEMLKNEGRTRINGYNIAFNRVDISGHVGNLSLVVQMYKEILNVDAAFGIFNITDRDKCFVIGRSDSENINVGAIMRRMGGGGHPGAGSAMLKNVNPDAVQKKISSFIEGEQKPSLQVSDLMTCPVYSVNSGMAMEAAAYILREKGCTGVPVIDDDKIVGIISRRDFKKIRKDSQLKSPVRAYMNTRVITVEADSSPMHAVNLMVKHDIGRLPVLKNGMMAGIITRSDVMVYFYDMLPD
;
A
#
# COMPACT_ATOMS: atom_id res chain seq x y z
N GLN A 1 11.47 7.06 -29.48
CA GLN A 1 10.67 6.29 -28.51
C GLN A 1 10.27 4.91 -29.06
N LYS A 2 9.61 4.83 -30.21
CA LYS A 2 9.21 3.55 -30.83
C LYS A 2 10.39 2.62 -31.07
N GLN A 3 11.51 3.15 -31.57
CA GLN A 3 12.73 2.40 -31.81
C GLN A 3 13.35 1.85 -30.51
N ILE A 4 13.40 2.66 -29.46
CA ILE A 4 13.90 2.26 -28.13
C ILE A 4 13.00 1.17 -27.54
N LEU A 5 11.67 1.33 -27.58
CA LEU A 5 10.74 0.31 -27.11
C LEU A 5 10.93 -1.01 -27.88
N PHE A 6 11.08 -0.94 -29.19
CA PHE A 6 11.35 -2.12 -30.01
C PHE A 6 12.66 -2.83 -29.63
N GLU A 7 13.71 -2.06 -29.38
CA GLU A 7 15.00 -2.57 -28.92
C GLU A 7 14.89 -3.21 -27.54
N MET A 8 14.15 -2.59 -26.60
CA MET A 8 13.87 -3.16 -25.29
C MET A 8 13.12 -4.49 -25.39
N LEU A 9 12.13 -4.59 -26.27
CA LEU A 9 11.34 -5.81 -26.46
C LEU A 9 12.16 -6.93 -27.13
N LYS A 10 13.10 -6.57 -28.01
CA LYS A 10 13.99 -7.54 -28.67
C LYS A 10 15.00 -8.18 -27.71
N ASN A 11 15.44 -7.43 -26.71
CA ASN A 11 16.46 -7.86 -25.74
C ASN A 11 15.81 -8.08 -24.36
N GLU A 12 14.73 -8.83 -24.31
CA GLU A 12 13.94 -9.05 -23.13
C GLU A 12 14.73 -9.69 -21.98
N GLY A 13 14.85 -8.98 -20.86
CA GLY A 13 15.51 -9.44 -19.64
C GLY A 13 14.50 -9.64 -18.51
N ARG A 14 13.76 -10.76 -18.50
CA ARG A 14 12.89 -11.12 -17.38
C ARG A 14 13.65 -11.91 -16.31
N THR A 15 13.39 -11.60 -15.07
CA THR A 15 13.89 -12.36 -13.92
C THR A 15 12.82 -12.43 -12.85
N ARG A 16 12.94 -13.42 -11.97
CA ARG A 16 12.05 -13.53 -10.83
C ARG A 16 12.83 -13.28 -9.54
N ILE A 17 12.41 -12.29 -8.77
CA ILE A 17 13.03 -11.89 -7.51
C ILE A 17 11.95 -11.85 -6.44
N ASN A 18 12.12 -12.60 -5.35
CA ASN A 18 11.16 -12.68 -4.24
C ASN A 18 9.72 -13.02 -4.68
N GLY A 19 9.57 -13.82 -5.73
CA GLY A 19 8.27 -14.20 -6.27
C GLY A 19 7.69 -13.24 -7.31
N TYR A 20 8.26 -12.04 -7.48
CA TYR A 20 7.82 -11.02 -8.45
C TYR A 20 8.52 -11.19 -9.79
N ASN A 21 7.76 -11.01 -10.89
CA ASN A 21 8.29 -10.97 -12.23
C ASN A 21 8.81 -9.56 -12.51
N ILE A 22 10.10 -9.41 -12.76
CA ILE A 22 10.74 -8.12 -12.97
C ILE A 22 11.43 -8.14 -14.32
N ALA A 23 11.24 -7.06 -15.08
CA ALA A 23 11.94 -6.88 -16.35
C ALA A 23 13.04 -5.82 -16.21
N PHE A 24 14.23 -6.18 -16.64
CA PHE A 24 15.34 -5.26 -16.82
C PHE A 24 15.69 -5.12 -18.30
N ASN A 25 15.97 -3.91 -18.72
CA ASN A 25 16.49 -3.70 -20.05
C ASN A 25 17.57 -2.64 -20.06
N ARG A 26 18.57 -2.83 -20.89
CA ARG A 26 19.69 -1.90 -21.10
C ARG A 26 19.71 -1.45 -22.55
N VAL A 27 19.74 -0.14 -22.74
CA VAL A 27 19.78 0.47 -24.06
C VAL A 27 20.84 1.57 -24.06
N ASP A 28 21.73 1.52 -25.04
CA ASP A 28 22.64 2.63 -25.32
C ASP A 28 21.89 3.70 -26.11
N ILE A 29 21.94 4.94 -25.63
CA ILE A 29 21.30 6.07 -26.28
C ILE A 29 22.33 7.17 -26.53
N SER A 30 22.25 7.79 -27.72
CA SER A 30 23.00 8.97 -28.06
C SER A 30 22.09 10.20 -28.12
N GLY A 31 22.58 11.33 -27.63
CA GLY A 31 21.82 12.57 -27.62
C GLY A 31 20.66 12.61 -26.59
N HIS A 32 19.71 13.51 -26.82
CA HIS A 32 18.56 13.72 -25.95
C HIS A 32 17.33 12.94 -26.41
N VAL A 33 16.88 12.00 -25.60
CA VAL A 33 15.64 11.26 -25.85
C VAL A 33 14.61 11.62 -24.80
N GLY A 34 13.52 12.30 -25.20
CA GLY A 34 12.42 12.64 -24.32
C GLY A 34 11.48 11.47 -24.04
N ASN A 35 10.75 11.53 -22.92
CA ASN A 35 9.68 10.60 -22.53
C ASN A 35 10.11 9.11 -22.37
N LEU A 36 11.35 8.86 -21.95
CA LEU A 36 11.80 7.49 -21.64
C LEU A 36 10.97 6.82 -20.55
N SER A 37 10.37 7.61 -19.67
CA SER A 37 9.47 7.11 -18.62
C SER A 37 8.21 6.45 -19.17
N LEU A 38 7.67 6.98 -20.29
CA LEU A 38 6.55 6.37 -20.99
C LEU A 38 6.99 5.07 -21.68
N VAL A 39 8.19 5.03 -22.23
CA VAL A 39 8.74 3.82 -22.86
C VAL A 39 8.85 2.68 -21.85
N VAL A 40 9.37 2.95 -20.62
CA VAL A 40 9.46 1.94 -19.57
C VAL A 40 8.08 1.50 -19.08
N GLN A 41 7.12 2.42 -19.01
CA GLN A 41 5.73 2.08 -18.67
C GLN A 41 5.12 1.11 -19.70
N MET A 42 5.22 1.45 -20.99
CA MET A 42 4.73 0.60 -22.07
C MET A 42 5.45 -0.78 -22.09
N TYR A 43 6.75 -0.78 -21.86
CA TYR A 43 7.54 -2.02 -21.77
C TYR A 43 7.03 -2.92 -20.65
N LYS A 44 6.77 -2.36 -19.45
CA LYS A 44 6.19 -3.08 -18.31
C LYS A 44 4.82 -3.68 -18.66
N GLU A 45 3.94 -2.89 -19.27
CA GLU A 45 2.58 -3.31 -19.64
C GLU A 45 2.58 -4.42 -20.69
N ILE A 46 3.40 -4.28 -21.74
CA ILE A 46 3.49 -5.29 -22.81
C ILE A 46 4.01 -6.62 -22.24
N LEU A 47 5.00 -6.58 -21.36
CA LEU A 47 5.54 -7.78 -20.74
C LEU A 47 4.67 -8.35 -19.62
N ASN A 48 3.69 -7.60 -19.15
CA ASN A 48 2.82 -7.96 -18.03
C ASN A 48 3.64 -8.44 -16.80
N VAL A 49 4.56 -7.58 -16.34
CA VAL A 49 5.44 -7.83 -15.19
C VAL A 49 5.10 -6.90 -14.03
N ASP A 50 5.44 -7.32 -12.81
CA ASP A 50 5.15 -6.56 -11.57
C ASP A 50 5.96 -5.26 -11.50
N ALA A 51 7.19 -5.27 -12.03
CA ALA A 51 8.03 -4.09 -12.16
C ALA A 51 8.92 -4.16 -13.40
N ALA A 52 9.29 -3.00 -13.94
CA ALA A 52 10.25 -2.87 -15.03
C ALA A 52 11.25 -1.75 -14.77
N PHE A 53 12.50 -2.00 -15.12
CA PHE A 53 13.61 -1.04 -15.01
C PHE A 53 14.31 -0.87 -16.36
N GLY A 54 14.24 0.34 -16.90
CA GLY A 54 15.03 0.76 -18.06
C GLY A 54 16.34 1.40 -17.60
N ILE A 55 17.46 0.88 -18.08
CA ILE A 55 18.82 1.36 -17.80
C ILE A 55 19.37 1.93 -19.09
N PHE A 56 19.36 3.25 -19.22
CA PHE A 56 19.74 3.96 -20.44
C PHE A 56 21.16 4.51 -20.28
N ASN A 57 22.11 3.92 -21.00
CA ASN A 57 23.49 4.38 -21.03
C ASN A 57 23.60 5.52 -22.04
N ILE A 58 23.95 6.72 -21.58
CA ILE A 58 24.13 7.91 -22.41
C ILE A 58 25.58 7.95 -22.82
N THR A 59 25.90 7.39 -23.99
CA THR A 59 27.28 7.17 -24.46
C THR A 59 28.09 8.44 -24.59
N ASP A 60 27.44 9.57 -24.93
CA ASP A 60 28.12 10.85 -25.18
C ASP A 60 28.51 11.59 -23.89
N ARG A 61 28.09 11.15 -22.72
CA ARG A 61 28.20 11.92 -21.47
C ARG A 61 28.65 11.11 -20.25
N ASP A 62 29.01 9.86 -20.45
CA ASP A 62 29.40 8.95 -19.36
C ASP A 62 28.39 8.94 -18.20
N LYS A 63 27.11 8.91 -18.57
CA LYS A 63 25.96 8.92 -17.65
C LYS A 63 25.04 7.74 -17.93
N CYS A 64 24.48 7.21 -16.87
CA CYS A 64 23.46 6.18 -16.92
C CYS A 64 22.16 6.72 -16.30
N PHE A 65 21.10 6.76 -17.09
CA PHE A 65 19.78 7.17 -16.61
C PHE A 65 18.92 5.94 -16.35
N VAL A 66 18.46 5.80 -15.13
CA VAL A 66 17.66 4.65 -14.68
C VAL A 66 16.24 5.10 -14.43
N ILE A 67 15.29 4.38 -14.97
CA ILE A 67 13.85 4.61 -14.77
C ILE A 67 13.21 3.31 -14.33
N GLY A 68 12.44 3.36 -13.25
CA GLY A 68 11.64 2.22 -12.76
C GLY A 68 10.15 2.52 -12.79
N ARG A 69 9.37 1.46 -13.02
CA ARG A 69 7.91 1.42 -12.93
C ARG A 69 7.48 0.16 -12.21
N SER A 70 6.52 0.27 -11.28
CA SER A 70 5.95 -0.88 -10.57
C SER A 70 4.46 -0.65 -10.30
N ASP A 71 3.67 -1.70 -10.40
CA ASP A 71 2.30 -1.75 -9.89
C ASP A 71 2.22 -2.54 -8.59
N SER A 72 3.34 -3.16 -8.17
CA SER A 72 3.41 -3.91 -6.92
C SER A 72 3.64 -2.98 -5.74
N GLU A 73 2.82 -3.10 -4.71
CA GLU A 73 2.98 -2.37 -3.45
C GLU A 73 4.27 -2.78 -2.70
N ASN A 74 4.79 -3.98 -3.00
CA ASN A 74 5.98 -4.53 -2.35
C ASN A 74 7.30 -4.16 -3.07
N ILE A 75 7.24 -3.48 -4.22
CA ILE A 75 8.42 -2.98 -4.94
C ILE A 75 8.35 -1.46 -4.98
N ASN A 76 8.92 -0.81 -3.95
CA ASN A 76 8.96 0.64 -3.85
C ASN A 76 10.08 1.23 -4.73
N VAL A 77 9.72 1.53 -5.97
CA VAL A 77 10.66 2.11 -6.96
C VAL A 77 11.26 3.42 -6.47
N GLY A 78 10.47 4.29 -5.84
CA GLY A 78 10.96 5.56 -5.31
C GLY A 78 12.05 5.37 -4.23
N ALA A 79 11.89 4.39 -3.34
CA ALA A 79 12.89 4.05 -2.33
C ALA A 79 14.17 3.52 -2.97
N ILE A 80 14.05 2.62 -3.96
CA ILE A 80 15.19 2.10 -4.73
C ILE A 80 15.94 3.25 -5.39
N MET A 81 15.24 4.16 -6.06
CA MET A 81 15.87 5.29 -6.76
C MET A 81 16.53 6.28 -5.81
N ARG A 82 15.94 6.55 -4.63
CA ARG A 82 16.59 7.39 -3.59
C ARG A 82 17.92 6.82 -3.13
N ARG A 83 18.03 5.51 -2.91
CA ARG A 83 19.30 4.84 -2.57
C ARG A 83 20.36 4.94 -3.67
N MET A 84 19.92 5.24 -4.88
CA MET A 84 20.80 5.46 -6.04
C MET A 84 21.08 6.94 -6.31
N GLY A 85 20.68 7.84 -5.41
CA GLY A 85 20.86 9.29 -5.57
C GLY A 85 19.85 9.96 -6.48
N GLY A 86 18.71 9.29 -6.72
CA GLY A 86 17.56 9.80 -7.47
C GLY A 86 16.35 10.05 -6.59
N GLY A 87 15.14 9.81 -7.13
CA GLY A 87 13.90 10.00 -6.41
C GLY A 87 12.67 9.44 -7.14
N GLY A 88 11.50 9.63 -6.54
CA GLY A 88 10.22 9.21 -7.11
C GLY A 88 9.23 8.77 -6.06
N HIS A 89 8.10 8.27 -6.56
CA HIS A 89 7.00 7.68 -5.79
C HIS A 89 7.11 6.14 -5.76
N PRO A 90 6.36 5.43 -4.91
CA PRO A 90 6.44 3.96 -4.83
C PRO A 90 6.32 3.25 -6.18
N GLY A 91 5.41 3.67 -7.06
CA GLY A 91 5.20 3.05 -8.38
C GLY A 91 6.09 3.59 -9.50
N ALA A 92 6.84 4.68 -9.29
CA ALA A 92 7.57 5.37 -10.36
C ALA A 92 8.74 6.17 -9.83
N GLY A 93 9.93 6.00 -10.40
CA GLY A 93 11.09 6.76 -10.00
C GLY A 93 12.20 6.75 -11.03
N SER A 94 13.20 7.61 -10.83
CA SER A 94 14.37 7.68 -11.67
C SER A 94 15.62 8.11 -10.92
N ALA A 95 16.79 7.73 -11.45
CA ALA A 95 18.08 8.14 -10.95
C ALA A 95 19.03 8.43 -12.13
N MET A 96 19.91 9.43 -11.95
CA MET A 96 20.98 9.74 -12.90
C MET A 96 22.32 9.41 -12.25
N LEU A 97 23.01 8.45 -12.80
CA LEU A 97 24.30 7.97 -12.31
C LEU A 97 25.42 8.44 -13.24
N LYS A 98 26.62 8.64 -12.69
CA LYS A 98 27.82 9.02 -13.45
C LYS A 98 28.89 7.96 -13.23
N ASN A 99 29.68 7.69 -14.27
CA ASN A 99 30.84 6.79 -14.22
C ASN A 99 30.45 5.40 -13.65
N VAL A 100 29.35 4.81 -14.11
CA VAL A 100 28.85 3.51 -13.63
C VAL A 100 28.69 2.51 -14.76
N ASN A 101 29.03 1.26 -14.47
CA ASN A 101 28.76 0.17 -15.39
C ASN A 101 27.27 -0.18 -15.33
N PRO A 102 26.53 -0.20 -16.46
CA PRO A 102 25.12 -0.58 -16.51
C PRO A 102 24.81 -1.96 -15.92
N ASP A 103 25.73 -2.91 -16.04
CA ASP A 103 25.58 -4.25 -15.42
C ASP A 103 25.59 -4.19 -13.89
N ALA A 104 26.44 -3.33 -13.33
CA ALA A 104 26.49 -3.11 -11.90
C ALA A 104 25.21 -2.45 -11.38
N VAL A 105 24.58 -1.57 -12.19
CA VAL A 105 23.31 -0.93 -11.86
C VAL A 105 22.18 -1.96 -11.72
N GLN A 106 22.06 -2.88 -12.68
CA GLN A 106 21.05 -3.94 -12.59
C GLN A 106 21.24 -4.81 -11.34
N LYS A 107 22.49 -5.25 -11.08
CA LYS A 107 22.81 -6.04 -9.88
C LYS A 107 22.44 -5.29 -8.59
N LYS A 108 22.72 -3.99 -8.54
CA LYS A 108 22.40 -3.15 -7.39
C LYS A 108 20.91 -3.01 -7.17
N ILE A 109 20.11 -2.82 -8.23
CA ILE A 109 18.64 -2.81 -8.13
C ILE A 109 18.13 -4.17 -7.65
N SER A 110 18.60 -5.27 -8.23
CA SER A 110 18.23 -6.62 -7.80
C SER A 110 18.53 -6.85 -6.32
N SER A 111 19.72 -6.47 -5.85
CA SER A 111 20.09 -6.60 -4.43
C SER A 111 19.23 -5.74 -3.49
N PHE A 112 18.74 -4.59 -3.95
CA PHE A 112 17.80 -3.79 -3.18
C PHE A 112 16.43 -4.48 -3.07
N ILE A 113 15.94 -5.08 -4.15
CA ILE A 113 14.68 -5.82 -4.14
C ILE A 113 14.82 -7.10 -3.30
N GLU A 114 15.96 -7.81 -3.38
CA GLU A 114 16.28 -8.98 -2.57
C GLU A 114 16.42 -8.64 -1.09
N GLY A 115 17.09 -7.53 -0.77
CA GLY A 115 17.39 -7.08 0.59
C GLY A 115 16.25 -6.29 1.24
N GLU A 116 15.27 -5.85 0.50
CA GLU A 116 14.07 -5.17 1.01
C GLU A 116 13.02 -6.12 1.59
N GLN A 117 13.35 -7.35 1.88
CA GLN A 117 12.67 -8.11 2.93
C GLN A 117 13.04 -7.61 4.34
N LYS A 118 13.00 -6.28 4.58
CA LYS A 118 12.40 -5.84 5.83
C LYS A 118 10.95 -6.27 5.71
N PRO A 119 10.36 -6.92 6.71
CA PRO A 119 8.93 -7.22 6.65
C PRO A 119 8.24 -5.92 6.25
N SER A 120 7.63 -5.93 5.07
CA SER A 120 6.86 -4.76 4.61
C SER A 120 5.89 -4.49 5.74
N LEU A 121 5.86 -3.26 6.23
CA LEU A 121 5.01 -2.91 7.36
C LEU A 121 3.61 -3.41 7.03
N GLN A 122 3.10 -4.24 7.91
CA GLN A 122 1.80 -4.89 7.74
C GLN A 122 0.75 -4.13 8.54
N VAL A 123 -0.50 -4.37 8.24
CA VAL A 123 -1.63 -3.85 9.01
C VAL A 123 -1.51 -4.24 10.48
N SER A 124 -1.00 -5.45 10.78
CA SER A 124 -0.71 -5.91 12.15
C SER A 124 0.25 -5.02 12.93
N ASP A 125 1.15 -4.32 12.25
CA ASP A 125 2.15 -3.46 12.91
C ASP A 125 1.58 -2.07 13.27
N LEU A 126 0.46 -1.71 12.64
CA LEU A 126 -0.21 -0.40 12.81
C LEU A 126 -1.54 -0.49 13.57
N MET A 127 -2.14 -1.67 13.62
CA MET A 127 -3.46 -1.86 14.23
C MET A 127 -3.42 -1.64 15.74
N THR A 128 -4.55 -1.19 16.29
CA THR A 128 -4.78 -1.16 17.74
C THR A 128 -5.27 -2.53 18.20
N CYS A 129 -4.59 -3.09 19.21
CA CYS A 129 -4.92 -4.35 19.87
C CYS A 129 -4.58 -4.20 21.38
N PRO A 130 -5.42 -4.66 22.32
CA PRO A 130 -6.73 -5.28 22.14
C PRO A 130 -7.82 -4.29 21.70
N VAL A 131 -8.88 -4.83 21.08
CA VAL A 131 -9.98 -4.03 20.54
C VAL A 131 -11.14 -4.01 21.55
N TYR A 132 -11.67 -2.82 21.81
CA TYR A 132 -12.94 -2.69 22.50
C TYR A 132 -14.07 -3.06 21.56
N SER A 133 -14.98 -3.91 22.00
CA SER A 133 -16.16 -4.38 21.26
C SER A 133 -17.41 -4.33 22.11
N VAL A 134 -18.55 -4.45 21.49
CA VAL A 134 -19.86 -4.59 22.13
C VAL A 134 -20.60 -5.78 21.53
N ASN A 135 -21.58 -6.34 22.24
CA ASN A 135 -22.46 -7.35 21.65
C ASN A 135 -23.72 -6.73 21.03
N SER A 136 -24.37 -7.44 20.13
CA SER A 136 -25.52 -6.93 19.38
C SER A 136 -26.75 -6.68 20.24
N GLY A 137 -26.89 -7.37 21.39
CA GLY A 137 -27.97 -7.23 22.33
C GLY A 137 -27.78 -6.07 23.32
N MET A 138 -26.58 -5.51 23.44
CA MET A 138 -26.28 -4.39 24.35
C MET A 138 -27.16 -3.18 24.02
N ALA A 139 -27.63 -2.46 25.06
CA ALA A 139 -28.36 -1.21 24.85
C ALA A 139 -27.50 -0.11 24.25
N MET A 140 -28.08 0.72 23.39
CA MET A 140 -27.36 1.85 22.75
C MET A 140 -26.72 2.80 23.77
N GLU A 141 -27.38 3.06 24.92
CA GLU A 141 -26.81 3.91 25.99
C GLU A 141 -25.52 3.31 26.57
N ALA A 142 -25.48 1.99 26.77
CA ALA A 142 -24.29 1.30 27.26
C ALA A 142 -23.15 1.33 26.21
N ALA A 143 -23.47 1.15 24.93
CA ALA A 143 -22.51 1.29 23.85
C ALA A 143 -21.99 2.73 23.74
N ALA A 144 -22.85 3.75 23.93
CA ALA A 144 -22.43 5.16 23.98
C ALA A 144 -21.45 5.44 25.12
N TYR A 145 -21.70 4.87 26.29
CA TYR A 145 -20.82 4.97 27.43
C TYR A 145 -19.42 4.40 27.12
N ILE A 146 -19.35 3.19 26.55
CA ILE A 146 -18.08 2.55 26.15
C ILE A 146 -17.32 3.42 25.14
N LEU A 147 -17.99 3.92 24.09
CA LEU A 147 -17.38 4.79 23.10
C LEU A 147 -16.78 6.07 23.72
N ARG A 148 -17.45 6.64 24.72
CA ARG A 148 -17.01 7.83 25.41
C ARG A 148 -15.82 7.55 26.32
N GLU A 149 -15.96 6.57 27.21
CA GLU A 149 -14.94 6.21 28.20
C GLU A 149 -13.62 5.74 27.55
N LYS A 150 -13.72 5.01 26.44
CA LYS A 150 -12.55 4.49 25.71
C LYS A 150 -12.06 5.44 24.62
N GLY A 151 -12.64 6.62 24.49
CA GLY A 151 -12.23 7.60 23.47
C GLY A 151 -12.48 7.14 22.02
N CYS A 152 -13.25 6.04 21.82
CA CYS A 152 -13.45 5.46 20.51
C CYS A 152 -14.50 6.23 19.72
N THR A 153 -14.32 6.30 18.39
CA THR A 153 -15.34 6.85 17.49
C THR A 153 -16.26 5.78 16.90
N GLY A 154 -15.96 4.51 17.16
CA GLY A 154 -16.76 3.34 16.81
C GLY A 154 -16.01 2.05 17.15
N VAL A 155 -16.77 0.98 17.36
CA VAL A 155 -16.27 -0.33 17.75
C VAL A 155 -16.97 -1.45 16.97
N PRO A 156 -16.32 -2.60 16.80
CA PRO A 156 -16.94 -3.80 16.28
C PRO A 156 -18.05 -4.30 17.21
N VAL A 157 -19.07 -4.91 16.60
CA VAL A 157 -20.11 -5.66 17.30
C VAL A 157 -19.79 -7.13 17.11
N ILE A 158 -19.60 -7.84 18.21
CA ILE A 158 -19.16 -9.24 18.23
C ILE A 158 -20.18 -10.07 19.00
N ASP A 159 -20.67 -11.13 18.37
CA ASP A 159 -21.46 -12.18 18.97
C ASP A 159 -20.78 -13.53 18.67
N ASP A 160 -20.65 -14.38 19.68
CA ASP A 160 -20.05 -15.72 19.56
C ASP A 160 -18.70 -15.70 18.78
N ASP A 161 -17.81 -14.77 19.16
CA ASP A 161 -16.50 -14.53 18.56
C ASP A 161 -16.51 -14.10 17.07
N LYS A 162 -17.69 -13.81 16.53
CA LYS A 162 -17.86 -13.35 15.15
C LYS A 162 -18.22 -11.88 15.08
N ILE A 163 -17.64 -11.17 14.14
CA ILE A 163 -18.00 -9.78 13.85
C ILE A 163 -19.34 -9.78 13.11
N VAL A 164 -20.38 -9.28 13.77
CA VAL A 164 -21.73 -9.18 13.21
C VAL A 164 -22.10 -7.78 12.75
N GLY A 165 -21.27 -6.77 13.10
CA GLY A 165 -21.50 -5.38 12.71
C GLY A 165 -20.43 -4.43 13.22
N ILE A 166 -20.65 -3.15 12.93
CA ILE A 166 -19.89 -2.02 13.49
C ILE A 166 -20.90 -0.99 13.98
N ILE A 167 -20.68 -0.46 15.17
CA ILE A 167 -21.41 0.68 15.72
C ILE A 167 -20.46 1.89 15.88
N SER A 168 -20.91 3.05 15.47
CA SER A 168 -20.10 4.28 15.49
C SER A 168 -20.91 5.48 16.00
N ARG A 169 -20.22 6.58 16.33
CA ARG A 169 -20.89 7.83 16.74
C ARG A 169 -21.91 8.33 15.71
N ARG A 170 -21.71 8.02 14.39
CA ARG A 170 -22.67 8.40 13.35
C ARG A 170 -24.02 7.69 13.53
N ASP A 171 -24.04 6.48 14.06
CA ASP A 171 -25.25 5.68 14.19
C ASP A 171 -26.18 6.21 15.29
N PHE A 172 -25.59 6.88 16.31
CA PHE A 172 -26.38 7.57 17.36
C PHE A 172 -27.17 8.77 16.83
N LYS A 173 -26.77 9.36 15.69
CA LYS A 173 -27.56 10.42 15.04
C LYS A 173 -28.91 9.93 14.50
N LYS A 174 -29.11 8.63 14.37
CA LYS A 174 -30.37 8.00 13.96
C LYS A 174 -31.39 7.95 15.11
N ILE A 175 -30.94 8.13 16.35
CA ILE A 175 -31.78 8.15 17.56
C ILE A 175 -32.50 9.48 17.63
N ARG A 176 -33.84 9.44 17.69
CA ARG A 176 -34.70 10.62 17.72
C ARG A 176 -35.46 10.79 19.04
N LYS A 177 -35.56 9.72 19.84
CA LYS A 177 -36.29 9.69 21.11
C LYS A 177 -35.42 8.99 22.17
N ASP A 178 -35.41 9.48 23.38
CA ASP A 178 -34.63 8.90 24.49
C ASP A 178 -34.95 7.42 24.74
N SER A 179 -36.18 7.02 24.51
CA SER A 179 -36.59 5.60 24.65
C SER A 179 -35.78 4.68 23.71
N GLN A 180 -35.29 5.18 22.58
CA GLN A 180 -34.50 4.41 21.62
C GLN A 180 -33.06 4.14 22.13
N LEU A 181 -32.57 4.87 23.14
CA LEU A 181 -31.30 4.59 23.81
C LEU A 181 -31.31 3.23 24.53
N LYS A 182 -32.47 2.73 24.90
CA LYS A 182 -32.66 1.38 25.47
C LYS A 182 -32.74 0.27 24.42
N SER A 183 -32.82 0.63 23.13
CA SER A 183 -32.86 -0.35 22.03
C SER A 183 -31.53 -1.07 21.90
N PRO A 184 -31.52 -2.32 21.43
CA PRO A 184 -30.28 -3.07 21.22
C PRO A 184 -29.45 -2.51 20.08
N VAL A 185 -28.11 -2.63 20.16
CA VAL A 185 -27.12 -2.17 19.16
C VAL A 185 -27.44 -2.70 17.76
N ARG A 186 -27.94 -3.95 17.65
CA ARG A 186 -28.33 -4.56 16.37
C ARG A 186 -29.35 -3.74 15.57
N ALA A 187 -30.15 -2.90 16.23
CA ALA A 187 -31.15 -2.07 15.55
C ALA A 187 -30.52 -0.86 14.79
N TYR A 188 -29.29 -0.50 15.11
CA TYR A 188 -28.62 0.71 14.58
C TYR A 188 -27.26 0.45 13.94
N MET A 189 -26.61 -0.69 14.25
CA MET A 189 -25.31 -1.04 13.71
C MET A 189 -25.32 -1.19 12.20
N ASN A 190 -24.16 -1.01 11.59
CA ASN A 190 -23.96 -1.38 10.19
C ASN A 190 -23.53 -2.86 10.12
N THR A 191 -24.29 -3.67 9.42
CA THR A 191 -24.02 -5.11 9.24
C THR A 191 -23.11 -5.40 8.05
N ARG A 192 -22.93 -4.44 7.14
CA ARG A 192 -21.95 -4.57 6.03
C ARG A 192 -20.56 -4.23 6.54
N VAL A 193 -19.89 -5.22 7.12
CA VAL A 193 -18.54 -5.07 7.64
C VAL A 193 -17.52 -5.32 6.54
N ILE A 194 -16.64 -4.34 6.31
CA ILE A 194 -15.45 -4.49 5.47
C ILE A 194 -14.28 -4.75 6.42
N THR A 195 -13.53 -5.80 6.19
CA THR A 195 -12.38 -6.23 6.99
C THR A 195 -11.10 -6.18 6.16
N VAL A 196 -9.96 -6.29 6.81
CA VAL A 196 -8.65 -6.41 6.18
C VAL A 196 -7.85 -7.50 6.90
N GLU A 197 -7.01 -8.24 6.18
CA GLU A 197 -6.13 -9.24 6.77
C GLU A 197 -4.93 -8.57 7.47
N ALA A 198 -4.46 -9.19 8.55
CA ALA A 198 -3.38 -8.67 9.39
C ALA A 198 -2.04 -8.53 8.66
N ASP A 199 -1.79 -9.37 7.67
CA ASP A 199 -0.60 -9.39 6.82
C ASP A 199 -0.71 -8.50 5.57
N SER A 200 -1.85 -7.84 5.37
CA SER A 200 -2.05 -6.88 4.28
C SER A 200 -1.16 -5.65 4.42
N SER A 201 -0.85 -5.00 3.30
CA SER A 201 -0.14 -3.72 3.32
C SER A 201 -1.01 -2.59 3.90
N PRO A 202 -0.41 -1.57 4.55
CA PRO A 202 -1.14 -0.38 5.00
C PRO A 202 -1.88 0.33 3.86
N MET A 203 -1.30 0.34 2.66
CA MET A 203 -1.93 0.94 1.48
C MET A 203 -3.20 0.20 1.06
N HIS A 204 -3.24 -1.14 1.20
CA HIS A 204 -4.46 -1.91 0.95
C HIS A 204 -5.59 -1.48 1.90
N ALA A 205 -5.28 -1.29 3.19
CA ALA A 205 -6.26 -0.78 4.16
C ALA A 205 -6.76 0.63 3.78
N VAL A 206 -5.87 1.53 3.32
CA VAL A 206 -6.26 2.86 2.80
C VAL A 206 -7.21 2.76 1.64
N ASN A 207 -6.88 1.93 0.65
CA ASN A 207 -7.69 1.76 -0.55
C ASN A 207 -9.10 1.25 -0.20
N LEU A 208 -9.22 0.32 0.75
CA LEU A 208 -10.52 -0.14 1.28
C LEU A 208 -11.28 0.99 1.99
N MET A 209 -10.60 1.78 2.83
CA MET A 209 -11.23 2.91 3.53
C MET A 209 -11.75 3.98 2.57
N VAL A 210 -10.99 4.29 1.52
CA VAL A 210 -11.39 5.26 0.49
C VAL A 210 -12.53 4.71 -0.36
N LYS A 211 -12.37 3.48 -0.87
CA LYS A 211 -13.37 2.84 -1.74
C LYS A 211 -14.75 2.72 -1.10
N HIS A 212 -14.79 2.47 0.21
CA HIS A 212 -16.04 2.25 0.94
C HIS A 212 -16.47 3.44 1.80
N ASP A 213 -15.73 4.57 1.75
CA ASP A 213 -15.92 5.75 2.60
C ASP A 213 -16.06 5.42 4.10
N ILE A 214 -15.16 4.59 4.59
CA ILE A 214 -15.13 4.15 6.00
C ILE A 214 -13.84 4.62 6.67
N GLY A 215 -13.90 4.89 7.96
CA GLY A 215 -12.76 5.42 8.74
C GLY A 215 -12.04 4.36 9.56
N ARG A 216 -12.47 3.10 9.48
CA ARG A 216 -11.87 1.99 10.25
C ARG A 216 -12.18 0.65 9.61
N LEU A 217 -11.31 -0.31 9.83
CA LEU A 217 -11.43 -1.68 9.37
C LEU A 217 -11.11 -2.61 10.55
N PRO A 218 -11.99 -3.55 10.90
CA PRO A 218 -11.59 -4.69 11.72
C PRO A 218 -10.50 -5.47 10.98
N VAL A 219 -9.48 -5.88 11.73
CA VAL A 219 -8.36 -6.66 11.21
C VAL A 219 -8.55 -8.11 11.58
N LEU A 220 -8.46 -8.99 10.59
CA LEU A 220 -8.56 -10.43 10.78
C LEU A 220 -7.19 -11.08 10.71
N LYS A 221 -7.02 -12.14 11.47
CA LYS A 221 -5.90 -13.10 11.37
C LYS A 221 -6.46 -14.49 11.48
N ASN A 222 -6.30 -15.29 10.44
CA ASN A 222 -6.87 -16.65 10.36
C ASN A 222 -8.40 -16.67 10.58
N GLY A 223 -9.11 -15.67 10.05
CA GLY A 223 -10.56 -15.53 10.17
C GLY A 223 -11.08 -15.04 11.53
N MET A 224 -10.19 -14.81 12.49
CA MET A 224 -10.54 -14.27 13.81
C MET A 224 -10.13 -12.80 13.91
N MET A 225 -10.87 -12.03 14.73
CA MET A 225 -10.55 -10.63 14.96
C MET A 225 -9.24 -10.48 15.74
N ALA A 226 -8.26 -9.82 15.11
CA ALA A 226 -6.94 -9.58 15.69
C ALA A 226 -6.74 -8.13 16.16
N GLY A 227 -7.43 -7.17 15.54
CA GLY A 227 -7.24 -5.75 15.83
C GLY A 227 -8.24 -4.87 15.10
N ILE A 228 -8.03 -3.58 15.17
CA ILE A 228 -8.73 -2.56 14.38
C ILE A 228 -7.71 -1.54 13.86
N ILE A 229 -7.82 -1.17 12.59
CA ILE A 229 -7.01 -0.12 11.99
C ILE A 229 -7.90 1.04 11.58
N THR A 230 -7.46 2.27 11.84
CA THR A 230 -8.20 3.50 11.54
C THR A 230 -7.43 4.41 10.58
N ARG A 231 -8.12 5.43 10.04
CA ARG A 231 -7.46 6.47 9.23
C ARG A 231 -6.31 7.16 9.99
N SER A 232 -6.45 7.35 11.31
CA SER A 232 -5.42 7.99 12.13
C SER A 232 -4.15 7.14 12.18
N ASP A 233 -4.28 5.82 12.35
CA ASP A 233 -3.13 4.91 12.42
C ASP A 233 -2.35 4.93 11.10
N VAL A 234 -3.07 4.94 9.98
CA VAL A 234 -2.47 5.02 8.65
C VAL A 234 -1.84 6.39 8.38
N MET A 235 -2.47 7.48 8.85
CA MET A 235 -1.93 8.84 8.68
C MET A 235 -0.61 9.02 9.41
N VAL A 236 -0.48 8.50 10.65
CA VAL A 236 0.79 8.52 11.39
C VAL A 236 1.87 7.81 10.59
N TYR A 237 1.58 6.63 10.05
CA TYR A 237 2.50 5.89 9.21
C TYR A 237 3.00 6.69 8.00
N PHE A 238 2.10 7.40 7.30
CA PHE A 238 2.50 8.22 6.16
C PHE A 238 3.27 9.48 6.57
N TYR A 239 2.98 10.05 7.75
CA TYR A 239 3.74 11.17 8.29
C TYR A 239 5.19 10.79 8.57
N ASP A 240 5.42 9.62 9.15
CA ASP A 240 6.76 9.10 9.44
C ASP A 240 7.56 8.75 8.16
N MET A 241 6.89 8.67 7.01
CA MET A 241 7.52 8.46 5.71
C MET A 241 7.89 9.75 4.97
N LEU A 242 7.44 10.92 5.46
CA LEU A 242 7.82 12.20 4.87
C LEU A 242 9.28 12.50 5.22
N PRO A 243 10.08 12.96 4.27
CA PRO A 243 11.44 13.44 4.56
C PRO A 243 11.36 14.70 5.45
N ASP A 244 12.29 14.79 6.42
CA ASP A 244 12.56 15.99 7.21
C ASP A 244 12.87 17.21 6.34
#